data_46a872efaffb30c8c311984c8947351a
#
_entry.id   46a872efaffb30c8c311984c8947351a
#
_cell.length_a   1.000
_cell.length_b   1.000
_cell.length_c   1.000
_cell.angle_alpha   90.00
_cell.angle_beta   90.00
_cell.angle_gamma   90.00
#
_symmetry.space_group_name_H-M   'P 1'
#
loop_
_entity.id
_entity.type
_entity.pdbx_description
1 polymer ?
#
loop_
_entity_poly.entity_id
_entity_poly.type
_entity_poly.pdbx_seq_one_letter_code
_entity_poly.pdbx_strand_id
1 'polypeptide(L)'
;MILNFSFKNFQSFRDAQQFSFEPISSKREFGPVRVAAIYGANASGKSNFLDALDFVSYFIRNGYATGDSKSHIPVIPFLLDSESRSSDTEFSIEFTASNLKYEFSFGLNKNEVTYENLTVYRSKQPSLLYDRTSVNGKQSIKFGSSFTGAKKQLWDITRKNSLFLSVVAAAGNNVIQPAFAALANDVYLYDATHYLAELATIKKLFINDDPRAQMLSQLIKYADIGIDGMDVRQAEGFPGLKDSPIGPDDIPKEARNKKADNINWSFAYDLFFHHKGSGDGFWLDSAHESEGTKAALAFFSVALRSLSSGATTVIDELDSSLHPTLLRDFVSLFADPSTNPRGAQLIFSTHDVTLMTRTSPMEEVLERDQVWFIEKDSEGASQLIAAMEYSPRANENLGRNYMNGVYVPLPNPSFHQLVAQLMKEGADLDG
;
A
#
# COMPACT_ATOMS: atom_id res chain seq x y z
N MET A 1 6.66 2.01 -11.22
CA MET A 1 5.34 2.69 -11.31
C MET A 1 4.34 1.72 -11.92
N ILE A 2 3.21 1.48 -11.26
CA ILE A 2 2.09 0.66 -11.79
C ILE A 2 1.30 1.50 -12.81
N LEU A 3 0.95 0.91 -13.95
CA LEU A 3 0.09 1.52 -14.96
C LEU A 3 -1.31 0.94 -14.90
N ASN A 4 -1.41 -0.39 -14.97
CA ASN A 4 -2.66 -1.13 -14.90
C ASN A 4 -2.50 -2.33 -13.96
N PHE A 5 -3.56 -2.65 -13.25
CA PHE A 5 -3.66 -3.82 -12.39
C PHE A 5 -5.00 -4.50 -12.61
N SER A 6 -4.98 -5.79 -12.90
CA SER A 6 -6.20 -6.57 -12.98
C SER A 6 -6.06 -7.87 -12.18
N PHE A 7 -7.17 -8.31 -11.62
CA PHE A 7 -7.21 -9.56 -10.86
C PHE A 7 -8.60 -10.17 -10.93
N LYS A 8 -8.69 -11.46 -10.63
CA LYS A 8 -9.94 -12.23 -10.64
C LYS A 8 -9.90 -13.28 -9.55
N ASN A 9 -11.07 -13.56 -8.99
CA ASN A 9 -11.28 -14.63 -8.00
C ASN A 9 -10.37 -14.48 -6.77
N PHE A 10 -10.43 -13.31 -6.13
CA PHE A 10 -9.64 -13.02 -4.93
C PHE A 10 -10.50 -12.43 -3.81
N GLN A 11 -10.51 -13.08 -2.66
CA GLN A 11 -11.26 -12.68 -1.46
C GLN A 11 -12.75 -12.37 -1.77
N SER A 12 -13.19 -11.11 -1.68
CA SER A 12 -14.57 -10.73 -1.99
C SER A 12 -14.84 -10.46 -3.48
N PHE A 13 -13.82 -10.52 -4.32
CA PHE A 13 -13.94 -10.27 -5.76
C PHE A 13 -14.03 -11.61 -6.51
N ARG A 14 -15.20 -11.91 -7.05
CA ARG A 14 -15.45 -13.09 -7.88
C ARG A 14 -14.98 -12.86 -9.32
N ASP A 15 -15.45 -11.79 -9.91
CA ASP A 15 -15.26 -11.46 -11.31
C ASP A 15 -13.99 -10.67 -11.55
N ALA A 16 -13.54 -10.58 -12.80
CA ALA A 16 -12.36 -9.82 -13.17
C ALA A 16 -12.53 -8.32 -12.87
N GLN A 17 -11.56 -7.76 -12.17
CA GLN A 17 -11.49 -6.34 -11.85
C GLN A 17 -10.36 -5.68 -12.64
N GLN A 18 -10.53 -4.42 -12.98
CA GLN A 18 -9.50 -3.62 -13.65
C GLN A 18 -9.31 -2.29 -12.91
N PHE A 19 -8.07 -1.96 -12.64
CA PHE A 19 -7.65 -0.70 -12.04
C PHE A 19 -6.56 -0.07 -12.91
N SER A 20 -6.63 1.25 -13.12
CA SER A 20 -5.69 1.96 -13.99
C SER A 20 -5.23 3.28 -13.40
N PHE A 21 -3.94 3.58 -13.56
CA PHE A 21 -3.37 4.90 -13.39
C PHE A 21 -3.23 5.67 -14.72
N GLU A 22 -3.68 5.10 -15.83
CA GLU A 22 -3.71 5.82 -17.10
C GLU A 22 -4.83 6.85 -17.09
N PRO A 23 -4.56 8.12 -17.43
CA PRO A 23 -5.59 9.15 -17.43
C PRO A 23 -6.66 8.85 -18.48
N ILE A 24 -7.92 8.90 -18.08
CA ILE A 24 -9.05 8.69 -19.01
C ILE A 24 -9.22 9.90 -19.95
N SER A 25 -8.76 11.07 -19.51
CA SER A 25 -8.82 12.29 -20.31
C SER A 25 -7.53 12.52 -21.08
N SER A 26 -7.62 12.57 -22.43
CA SER A 26 -6.52 12.97 -23.33
C SER A 26 -6.06 14.43 -23.13
N LYS A 27 -6.72 15.20 -22.29
CA LYS A 27 -6.41 16.61 -21.96
C LYS A 27 -5.47 16.79 -20.79
N ARG A 28 -5.04 15.71 -20.15
CA ARG A 28 -4.10 15.80 -19.02
C ARG A 28 -2.69 16.08 -19.56
N GLU A 29 -2.17 17.26 -19.25
CA GLU A 29 -0.81 17.69 -19.65
C GLU A 29 0.30 16.98 -18.85
N PHE A 30 -0.03 16.22 -17.79
CA PHE A 30 0.92 15.78 -16.74
C PHE A 30 1.03 14.26 -16.53
N GLY A 31 1.11 13.45 -17.59
CA GLY A 31 1.47 12.02 -17.48
C GLY A 31 0.49 11.16 -16.65
N PRO A 32 0.92 9.99 -16.15
CA PRO A 32 0.05 9.08 -15.40
C PRO A 32 -0.51 9.70 -14.12
N VAL A 33 -1.71 9.29 -13.74
CA VAL A 33 -2.31 9.56 -12.43
C VAL A 33 -1.38 9.05 -11.33
N ARG A 34 -1.19 9.82 -10.26
CA ARG A 34 -0.28 9.47 -9.17
C ARG A 34 -1.00 9.09 -7.89
N VAL A 35 -2.27 9.40 -7.81
CA VAL A 35 -3.11 9.20 -6.63
C VAL A 35 -4.37 8.47 -7.04
N ALA A 36 -4.77 7.47 -6.25
CA ALA A 36 -6.05 6.79 -6.41
C ALA A 36 -6.70 6.61 -5.03
N ALA A 37 -7.90 7.14 -4.87
CA ALA A 37 -8.70 7.04 -3.66
C ALA A 37 -9.85 6.06 -3.86
N ILE A 38 -9.96 5.10 -2.95
CA ILE A 38 -10.94 4.02 -3.00
C ILE A 38 -12.04 4.29 -1.96
N TYR A 39 -13.24 4.51 -2.44
CA TYR A 39 -14.44 4.75 -1.63
C TYR A 39 -15.40 3.56 -1.67
N GLY A 40 -16.21 3.42 -0.66
CA GLY A 40 -17.24 2.38 -0.58
C GLY A 40 -17.75 2.21 0.85
N ALA A 41 -18.88 1.55 0.99
CA ALA A 41 -19.45 1.23 2.29
C ALA A 41 -18.52 0.34 3.13
N ASN A 42 -18.79 0.23 4.44
CA ASN A 42 -18.11 -0.76 5.28
C ASN A 42 -18.38 -2.17 4.72
N ALA A 43 -17.37 -3.02 4.73
CA ALA A 43 -17.40 -4.38 4.19
C ALA A 43 -17.68 -4.47 2.66
N SER A 44 -17.57 -3.38 1.89
CA SER A 44 -17.69 -3.42 0.43
C SER A 44 -16.55 -4.15 -0.27
N GLY A 45 -15.36 -4.22 0.36
CA GLY A 45 -14.18 -4.88 -0.19
C GLY A 45 -12.99 -3.95 -0.43
N LYS A 46 -12.98 -2.72 0.13
CA LYS A 46 -11.87 -1.77 0.00
C LYS A 46 -10.52 -2.38 0.42
N SER A 47 -10.46 -2.93 1.63
CA SER A 47 -9.25 -3.62 2.12
C SER A 47 -8.87 -4.80 1.25
N ASN A 48 -9.84 -5.60 0.79
CA ASN A 48 -9.57 -6.75 -0.09
C ASN A 48 -8.96 -6.35 -1.45
N PHE A 49 -9.30 -5.16 -1.98
CA PHE A 49 -8.64 -4.61 -3.16
C PHE A 49 -7.18 -4.24 -2.87
N LEU A 50 -6.93 -3.60 -1.75
CA LEU A 50 -5.57 -3.25 -1.32
C LEU A 50 -4.74 -4.51 -1.02
N ASP A 51 -5.35 -5.51 -0.39
CA ASP A 51 -4.75 -6.83 -0.14
C ASP A 51 -4.37 -7.57 -1.43
N ALA A 52 -5.10 -7.36 -2.53
CA ALA A 52 -4.75 -7.95 -3.82
C ALA A 52 -3.39 -7.41 -4.33
N LEU A 53 -3.13 -6.13 -4.17
CA LEU A 53 -1.83 -5.51 -4.51
C LEU A 53 -0.72 -5.99 -3.58
N ASP A 54 -1.00 -6.05 -2.28
CA ASP A 54 -0.04 -6.55 -1.29
C ASP A 54 0.30 -8.02 -1.51
N PHE A 55 -0.71 -8.85 -1.75
CA PHE A 55 -0.50 -10.27 -2.04
C PHE A 55 0.48 -10.48 -3.19
N VAL A 56 0.33 -9.73 -4.28
CA VAL A 56 1.25 -9.82 -5.42
C VAL A 56 2.67 -9.48 -5.00
N SER A 57 2.87 -8.33 -4.34
CA SER A 57 4.19 -7.90 -3.87
C SER A 57 4.79 -8.89 -2.87
N TYR A 58 4.01 -9.32 -1.88
CA TYR A 58 4.41 -10.31 -0.88
C TYR A 58 4.80 -11.64 -1.52
N PHE A 59 3.98 -12.17 -2.43
CA PHE A 59 4.21 -13.48 -3.05
C PHE A 59 5.43 -13.46 -3.96
N ILE A 60 5.66 -12.39 -4.72
CA ILE A 60 6.88 -12.20 -5.51
C ILE A 60 8.11 -12.17 -4.60
N ARG A 61 8.05 -11.43 -3.49
CA ARG A 61 9.19 -11.25 -2.56
C ARG A 61 9.52 -12.51 -1.78
N ASN A 62 8.49 -13.16 -1.24
CA ASN A 62 8.63 -14.19 -0.21
C ASN A 62 8.33 -15.61 -0.69
N GLY A 63 7.54 -15.80 -1.75
CA GLY A 63 7.03 -17.10 -2.17
C GLY A 63 8.10 -18.15 -2.48
N TYR A 64 9.31 -17.73 -2.88
CA TYR A 64 10.45 -18.62 -3.03
C TYR A 64 11.32 -18.70 -1.77
N ALA A 65 11.53 -17.61 -1.07
CA ALA A 65 12.47 -17.53 0.05
C ALA A 65 11.95 -18.24 1.32
N THR A 66 10.65 -18.15 1.63
CA THR A 66 10.08 -18.63 2.89
C THR A 66 9.33 -19.96 2.78
N GLY A 67 8.90 -20.36 1.59
CA GLY A 67 8.15 -21.60 1.37
C GLY A 67 9.04 -22.81 1.11
N ASP A 68 8.49 -24.00 1.27
CA ASP A 68 9.04 -25.27 0.80
C ASP A 68 8.16 -25.88 -0.31
N SER A 69 8.55 -27.02 -0.86
CA SER A 69 7.81 -27.66 -1.96
C SER A 69 6.44 -28.26 -1.54
N LYS A 70 6.16 -28.32 -0.24
CA LYS A 70 4.90 -28.86 0.34
C LYS A 70 3.99 -27.75 0.87
N SER A 71 4.52 -26.54 1.02
CA SER A 71 3.73 -25.39 1.51
C SER A 71 2.61 -25.04 0.55
N HIS A 72 1.45 -24.68 1.11
CA HIS A 72 0.38 -24.10 0.34
C HIS A 72 0.63 -22.63 0.05
N ILE A 73 0.15 -22.17 -1.09
CA ILE A 73 0.10 -20.75 -1.42
C ILE A 73 -1.02 -20.10 -0.60
N PRO A 74 -0.76 -19.01 0.16
CA PRO A 74 -1.75 -18.39 1.05
C PRO A 74 -2.77 -17.52 0.28
N VAL A 75 -3.26 -18.00 -0.86
CA VAL A 75 -4.29 -17.33 -1.64
C VAL A 75 -5.68 -17.71 -1.14
N ILE A 76 -6.57 -16.74 -1.09
CA ILE A 76 -7.97 -16.92 -0.71
C ILE A 76 -8.83 -16.57 -1.93
N PRO A 77 -9.45 -17.54 -2.62
CA PRO A 77 -10.39 -17.26 -3.69
C PRO A 77 -11.71 -16.71 -3.14
N PHE A 78 -12.62 -16.31 -4.01
CA PHE A 78 -13.99 -15.99 -3.60
C PHE A 78 -14.69 -17.24 -3.03
N LEU A 79 -15.18 -17.12 -1.78
CA LEU A 79 -15.64 -18.29 -1.01
C LEU A 79 -17.15 -18.50 -1.04
N LEU A 80 -17.93 -17.60 -1.63
CA LEU A 80 -19.39 -17.63 -1.54
C LEU A 80 -20.05 -18.46 -2.64
N ASP A 81 -19.28 -18.97 -3.62
CA ASP A 81 -19.75 -19.96 -4.58
C ASP A 81 -18.76 -21.14 -4.75
N SER A 82 -19.27 -22.28 -5.23
CA SER A 82 -18.48 -23.51 -5.34
C SER A 82 -17.53 -23.52 -6.53
N GLU A 83 -17.86 -22.82 -7.62
CA GLU A 83 -17.03 -22.72 -8.83
C GLU A 83 -15.77 -21.89 -8.55
N SER A 84 -15.94 -20.72 -7.96
CA SER A 84 -14.82 -19.84 -7.58
C SER A 84 -13.86 -20.49 -6.61
N ARG A 85 -14.36 -21.28 -5.64
CA ARG A 85 -13.49 -22.02 -4.69
C ARG A 85 -12.53 -23.00 -5.36
N SER A 86 -12.90 -23.52 -6.52
CA SER A 86 -12.13 -24.50 -7.28
C SER A 86 -11.38 -23.91 -8.48
N SER A 87 -11.64 -22.65 -8.79
CA SER A 87 -11.01 -21.92 -9.89
C SER A 87 -9.72 -21.23 -9.44
N ASP A 88 -8.85 -20.94 -10.39
CA ASP A 88 -7.63 -20.21 -10.12
C ASP A 88 -7.92 -18.74 -9.77
N THR A 89 -7.06 -18.17 -8.94
CA THR A 89 -6.92 -16.73 -8.77
C THR A 89 -5.93 -16.23 -9.80
N GLU A 90 -6.26 -15.13 -10.47
CA GLU A 90 -5.48 -14.57 -11.55
C GLU A 90 -5.07 -13.13 -11.26
N PHE A 91 -3.84 -12.76 -11.63
CA PHE A 91 -3.32 -11.40 -11.52
C PHE A 91 -2.61 -10.99 -12.80
N SER A 92 -2.74 -9.73 -13.18
CA SER A 92 -1.98 -9.11 -14.27
C SER A 92 -1.63 -7.67 -13.94
N ILE A 93 -0.37 -7.28 -14.16
CA ILE A 93 0.14 -5.96 -13.83
C ILE A 93 0.95 -5.43 -14.99
N GLU A 94 0.58 -4.26 -15.49
CA GLU A 94 1.41 -3.45 -16.36
C GLU A 94 2.12 -2.38 -15.53
N PHE A 95 3.42 -2.25 -15.70
CA PHE A 95 4.22 -1.32 -14.92
C PHE A 95 5.46 -0.86 -15.67
N THR A 96 6.06 0.22 -15.19
CA THR A 96 7.37 0.69 -15.68
C THR A 96 8.46 0.44 -14.65
N ALA A 97 9.61 -0.03 -15.13
CA ALA A 97 10.83 -0.18 -14.37
C ALA A 97 12.05 0.13 -15.25
N SER A 98 13.03 0.89 -14.76
CA SER A 98 14.22 1.28 -15.51
C SER A 98 13.91 1.82 -16.92
N ASN A 99 12.89 2.68 -17.04
CA ASN A 99 12.41 3.30 -18.28
C ASN A 99 11.87 2.31 -19.34
N LEU A 100 11.54 1.08 -18.95
CA LEU A 100 10.89 0.10 -19.81
C LEU A 100 9.51 -0.24 -19.24
N LYS A 101 8.55 -0.51 -20.14
CA LYS A 101 7.25 -1.05 -19.77
C LYS A 101 7.34 -2.58 -19.72
N TYR A 102 6.73 -3.15 -18.70
CA TYR A 102 6.59 -4.59 -18.50
C TYR A 102 5.12 -4.94 -18.33
N GLU A 103 4.81 -6.17 -18.68
CA GLU A 103 3.55 -6.83 -18.37
C GLU A 103 3.87 -8.17 -17.71
N PHE A 104 3.35 -8.35 -16.49
CA PHE A 104 3.52 -9.56 -15.70
C PHE A 104 2.16 -10.11 -15.34
N SER A 105 1.90 -11.35 -15.71
CA SER A 105 0.65 -12.04 -15.38
C SER A 105 0.91 -13.43 -14.84
N PHE A 106 0.08 -13.85 -13.89
CA PHE A 106 0.14 -15.20 -13.34
C PHE A 106 -1.21 -15.64 -12.80
N GLY A 107 -1.45 -16.95 -12.87
CA GLY A 107 -2.55 -17.62 -12.22
C GLY A 107 -2.04 -18.63 -11.21
N LEU A 108 -2.78 -18.83 -10.15
CA LEU A 108 -2.44 -19.77 -9.11
C LEU A 108 -3.67 -20.27 -8.35
N ASN A 109 -3.51 -21.41 -7.74
CA ASN A 109 -4.42 -21.91 -6.71
C ASN A 109 -3.63 -22.26 -5.44
N LYS A 110 -4.28 -22.82 -4.46
CA LYS A 110 -3.66 -23.20 -3.19
C LYS A 110 -2.42 -24.09 -3.33
N ASN A 111 -2.27 -24.84 -4.43
CA ASN A 111 -1.27 -25.89 -4.58
C ASN A 111 -0.15 -25.54 -5.54
N GLU A 112 -0.42 -24.73 -6.56
CA GLU A 112 0.55 -24.41 -7.60
C GLU A 112 0.27 -23.11 -8.34
N VAL A 113 1.30 -22.60 -9.00
CA VAL A 113 1.21 -21.56 -10.03
C VAL A 113 0.81 -22.27 -11.32
N THR A 114 -0.35 -21.92 -11.87
CA THR A 114 -0.92 -22.56 -13.05
C THR A 114 -0.42 -21.96 -14.36
N TYR A 115 -0.16 -20.68 -14.35
CA TYR A 115 0.57 -19.98 -15.43
C TYR A 115 1.37 -18.80 -14.89
N GLU A 116 2.39 -18.37 -15.62
CA GLU A 116 3.19 -17.18 -15.31
C GLU A 116 3.85 -16.66 -16.58
N ASN A 117 3.62 -15.40 -16.93
CA ASN A 117 4.15 -14.76 -18.12
C ASN A 117 4.81 -13.43 -17.77
N LEU A 118 5.98 -13.17 -18.33
CA LEU A 118 6.63 -11.87 -18.26
C LEU A 118 7.06 -11.40 -19.64
N THR A 119 6.59 -10.21 -20.00
CA THR A 119 6.87 -9.53 -21.25
C THR A 119 7.48 -8.16 -20.99
N VAL A 120 8.43 -7.74 -21.82
CA VAL A 120 9.05 -6.41 -21.79
C VAL A 120 8.86 -5.68 -23.11
N TYR A 121 8.58 -4.38 -23.05
CA TYR A 121 8.44 -3.50 -24.19
C TYR A 121 9.68 -2.61 -24.33
N ARG A 122 10.62 -3.03 -25.16
CA ARG A 122 11.81 -2.23 -25.53
C ARG A 122 11.54 -1.31 -26.72
N SER A 123 10.45 -1.54 -27.41
CA SER A 123 9.88 -0.76 -28.49
C SER A 123 8.35 -0.88 -28.42
N LYS A 124 7.63 -0.47 -29.46
CA LYS A 124 6.17 -0.67 -29.54
C LYS A 124 5.74 -2.15 -29.56
N GLN A 125 6.66 -3.07 -29.90
CA GLN A 125 6.35 -4.50 -29.93
C GLN A 125 6.77 -5.19 -28.63
N PRO A 126 5.91 -6.06 -28.07
CA PRO A 126 6.24 -6.86 -26.89
C PRO A 126 7.34 -7.87 -27.18
N SER A 127 8.21 -8.08 -26.21
CA SER A 127 9.27 -9.09 -26.25
C SER A 127 9.10 -10.03 -25.08
N LEU A 128 8.72 -11.27 -25.35
CA LEU A 128 8.55 -12.30 -24.34
C LEU A 128 9.89 -12.54 -23.63
N LEU A 129 9.88 -12.54 -22.30
CA LEU A 129 10.98 -13.03 -21.50
C LEU A 129 10.78 -14.52 -21.20
N TYR A 130 9.65 -14.90 -20.64
CA TYR A 130 9.28 -16.30 -20.46
C TYR A 130 7.75 -16.45 -20.37
N ASP A 131 7.30 -17.69 -20.63
CA ASP A 131 5.91 -18.11 -20.53
C ASP A 131 5.88 -19.52 -19.91
N ARG A 132 5.32 -19.65 -18.72
CA ARG A 132 5.16 -20.88 -17.94
C ARG A 132 3.70 -21.28 -17.88
N THR A 133 3.44 -22.56 -18.04
CA THR A 133 2.10 -23.12 -17.96
C THR A 133 2.09 -24.45 -17.20
N SER A 134 1.00 -24.75 -16.54
CA SER A 134 0.71 -26.06 -15.92
C SER A 134 -0.50 -26.70 -16.61
N VAL A 135 -0.29 -27.88 -17.17
CA VAL A 135 -1.37 -28.65 -17.81
C VAL A 135 -1.44 -30.03 -17.13
N ASN A 136 -2.54 -30.34 -16.50
CA ASN A 136 -2.73 -31.57 -15.73
C ASN A 136 -1.61 -31.81 -14.70
N GLY A 137 -1.17 -30.76 -13.99
CA GLY A 137 -0.10 -30.80 -13.00
C GLY A 137 1.31 -30.95 -13.58
N LYS A 138 1.47 -31.00 -14.90
CA LYS A 138 2.77 -30.99 -15.56
C LYS A 138 3.12 -29.59 -16.00
N GLN A 139 4.16 -29.03 -15.39
CA GLN A 139 4.62 -27.68 -15.67
C GLN A 139 5.63 -27.67 -16.83
N SER A 140 5.55 -26.63 -17.64
CA SER A 140 6.47 -26.35 -18.73
C SER A 140 6.77 -24.85 -18.83
N ILE A 141 7.91 -24.51 -19.40
CA ILE A 141 8.31 -23.11 -19.61
C ILE A 141 8.89 -22.91 -21.00
N LYS A 142 8.47 -21.82 -21.65
CA LYS A 142 9.02 -21.34 -22.90
C LYS A 142 9.78 -20.04 -22.64
N PHE A 143 11.02 -19.97 -23.14
CA PHE A 143 11.85 -18.78 -23.01
C PHE A 143 11.86 -17.97 -24.30
N GLY A 144 11.66 -16.67 -24.17
CA GLY A 144 11.86 -15.75 -25.25
C GLY A 144 13.35 -15.53 -25.58
N SER A 145 13.63 -14.94 -26.72
CA SER A 145 14.99 -14.59 -27.15
C SER A 145 15.65 -13.54 -26.25
N SER A 146 14.85 -12.68 -25.66
CA SER A 146 15.32 -11.60 -24.77
C SER A 146 15.70 -12.05 -23.36
N PHE A 147 15.35 -13.28 -22.96
CA PHE A 147 15.79 -13.84 -21.69
C PHE A 147 17.18 -14.43 -21.84
N THR A 148 18.15 -13.97 -21.05
CA THR A 148 19.53 -14.44 -21.04
C THR A 148 19.90 -15.06 -19.69
N GLY A 149 20.91 -15.96 -19.68
CA GLY A 149 21.40 -16.61 -18.47
C GLY A 149 21.09 -18.11 -18.39
N ALA A 150 21.17 -18.66 -17.20
CA ALA A 150 21.11 -20.10 -16.90
C ALA A 150 19.67 -20.64 -16.92
N LYS A 151 19.00 -20.62 -18.06
CA LYS A 151 17.58 -20.94 -18.24
C LYS A 151 17.17 -22.28 -17.62
N LYS A 152 17.86 -23.36 -17.99
CA LYS A 152 17.51 -24.71 -17.55
C LYS A 152 17.75 -24.90 -16.05
N GLN A 153 18.90 -24.47 -15.56
CA GLN A 153 19.26 -24.61 -14.14
C GLN A 153 18.27 -23.89 -13.23
N LEU A 154 17.83 -22.68 -13.61
CA LEU A 154 16.84 -21.90 -12.87
C LEU A 154 15.46 -22.54 -12.91
N TRP A 155 15.09 -23.11 -14.05
CA TRP A 155 13.85 -23.86 -14.19
C TRP A 155 13.85 -25.14 -13.33
N ASP A 156 14.93 -25.90 -13.32
CA ASP A 156 15.05 -27.16 -12.59
C ASP A 156 14.92 -26.99 -11.06
N ILE A 157 15.24 -25.79 -10.53
CA ILE A 157 15.06 -25.46 -9.10
C ILE A 157 13.75 -24.73 -8.79
N THR A 158 12.95 -24.42 -9.81
CA THR A 158 11.66 -23.74 -9.62
C THR A 158 10.62 -24.71 -9.10
N ARG A 159 10.07 -24.39 -7.92
CA ARG A 159 9.00 -25.19 -7.33
C ARG A 159 7.67 -24.86 -7.99
N LYS A 160 6.73 -25.81 -7.98
CA LYS A 160 5.39 -25.62 -8.53
C LYS A 160 4.61 -24.50 -7.83
N ASN A 161 4.88 -24.27 -6.56
CA ASN A 161 4.21 -23.29 -5.68
C ASN A 161 5.01 -21.98 -5.51
N SER A 162 5.98 -21.68 -6.36
CA SER A 162 6.73 -20.41 -6.37
C SER A 162 6.76 -19.81 -7.76
N LEU A 163 6.84 -18.49 -7.86
CA LEU A 163 6.99 -17.79 -9.12
C LEU A 163 8.42 -17.98 -9.67
N PHE A 164 8.53 -18.15 -10.98
CA PHE A 164 9.82 -18.20 -11.67
C PHE A 164 10.54 -16.85 -11.59
N LEU A 165 9.79 -15.73 -11.63
CA LEU A 165 10.30 -14.38 -11.38
C LEU A 165 11.14 -14.31 -10.11
N SER A 166 10.63 -14.87 -9.01
CA SER A 166 11.28 -14.86 -7.69
C SER A 166 12.56 -15.70 -7.67
N VAL A 167 12.53 -16.88 -8.33
CA VAL A 167 13.69 -17.77 -8.43
C VAL A 167 14.83 -17.11 -9.19
N VAL A 168 14.50 -16.50 -10.35
CA VAL A 168 15.48 -15.85 -11.23
C VAL A 168 16.06 -14.60 -10.58
N ALA A 169 15.24 -13.84 -9.85
CA ALA A 169 15.69 -12.68 -9.09
C ALA A 169 16.64 -13.08 -7.94
N ALA A 170 16.32 -14.14 -7.20
CA ALA A 170 17.17 -14.67 -6.14
C ALA A 170 18.55 -15.15 -6.67
N ALA A 171 18.62 -15.59 -7.92
CA ALA A 171 19.86 -15.95 -8.60
C ALA A 171 20.64 -14.74 -9.17
N GLY A 172 20.18 -13.51 -8.96
CA GLY A 172 20.86 -12.29 -9.38
C GLY A 172 20.83 -12.00 -10.89
N ASN A 173 19.81 -12.46 -11.60
CA ASN A 173 19.72 -12.25 -13.07
C ASN A 173 19.34 -10.82 -13.41
N ASN A 174 20.23 -10.07 -14.04
CA ASN A 174 20.07 -8.65 -14.37
C ASN A 174 18.89 -8.33 -15.30
N VAL A 175 18.42 -9.28 -16.10
CA VAL A 175 17.28 -9.06 -17.02
C VAL A 175 15.95 -8.96 -16.25
N ILE A 176 15.85 -9.70 -15.15
CA ILE A 176 14.64 -9.79 -14.33
C ILE A 176 14.64 -8.81 -13.17
N GLN A 177 15.82 -8.41 -12.68
CA GLN A 177 15.94 -7.53 -11.50
C GLN A 177 15.08 -6.26 -11.55
N PRO A 178 14.99 -5.53 -12.68
CA PRO A 178 14.13 -4.34 -12.73
C PRO A 178 12.65 -4.66 -12.48
N ALA A 179 12.15 -5.74 -13.09
CA ALA A 179 10.75 -6.15 -12.90
C ALA A 179 10.50 -6.66 -11.47
N PHE A 180 11.40 -7.46 -10.93
CA PHE A 180 11.31 -7.93 -9.55
C PHE A 180 11.34 -6.77 -8.55
N ALA A 181 12.29 -5.84 -8.66
CA ALA A 181 12.41 -4.72 -7.76
C ALA A 181 11.15 -3.85 -7.76
N ALA A 182 10.63 -3.53 -8.93
CA ALA A 182 9.43 -2.69 -9.07
C ALA A 182 8.18 -3.30 -8.42
N LEU A 183 8.04 -4.62 -8.43
CA LEU A 183 6.86 -5.30 -7.88
C LEU A 183 7.06 -5.78 -6.44
N ALA A 184 8.26 -6.24 -6.10
CA ALA A 184 8.55 -6.81 -4.78
C ALA A 184 9.02 -5.78 -3.76
N ASN A 185 9.76 -4.75 -4.18
CA ASN A 185 10.43 -3.82 -3.26
C ASN A 185 9.88 -2.41 -3.29
N ASP A 186 9.22 -2.01 -4.38
CA ASP A 186 8.72 -0.65 -4.57
C ASP A 186 7.19 -0.52 -4.35
N VAL A 187 6.55 -1.56 -3.79
CA VAL A 187 5.16 -1.54 -3.35
C VAL A 187 5.13 -1.74 -1.84
N TYR A 188 4.56 -0.78 -1.12
CA TYR A 188 4.47 -0.79 0.34
C TYR A 188 3.02 -0.73 0.78
N LEU A 189 2.52 -1.78 1.43
CA LEU A 189 1.24 -1.73 2.13
C LEU A 189 1.43 -1.13 3.52
N TYR A 190 0.51 -0.26 3.90
CA TYR A 190 0.46 0.38 5.20
C TYR A 190 -0.96 0.35 5.76
N ASP A 191 -1.14 -0.27 6.90
CA ASP A 191 -2.37 -0.32 7.67
C ASP A 191 -2.11 -0.01 9.15
N ALA A 192 -3.13 -0.03 9.97
CA ALA A 192 -3.03 0.21 11.40
C ALA A 192 -2.04 -0.72 12.13
N THR A 193 -1.73 -1.90 11.59
CA THR A 193 -0.79 -2.85 12.21
C THR A 193 0.67 -2.51 11.93
N HIS A 194 0.97 -1.81 10.84
CA HIS A 194 2.31 -1.41 10.43
C HIS A 194 2.86 -0.19 11.17
N TYR A 195 2.00 0.53 11.86
CA TYR A 195 2.32 1.75 12.58
C TYR A 195 3.50 1.61 13.56
N LEU A 196 3.50 0.59 14.44
CA LEU A 196 4.60 0.36 15.38
C LEU A 196 5.93 0.03 14.68
N ALA A 197 5.87 -0.70 13.57
CA ALA A 197 7.04 -1.02 12.76
C ALA A 197 7.63 0.26 12.12
N GLU A 198 6.77 1.20 11.71
CA GLU A 198 7.23 2.46 11.14
C GLU A 198 7.87 3.37 12.19
N LEU A 199 7.35 3.44 13.42
CA LEU A 199 8.03 4.15 14.52
C LEU A 199 9.43 3.59 14.78
N ALA A 200 9.62 2.27 14.72
CA ALA A 200 10.95 1.68 14.80
C ALA A 200 11.86 2.08 13.62
N THR A 201 11.30 2.22 12.42
CA THR A 201 12.02 2.73 11.24
C THR A 201 12.44 4.18 11.44
N ILE A 202 11.56 5.03 11.97
CA ILE A 202 11.84 6.43 12.28
C ILE A 202 13.00 6.55 13.29
N LYS A 203 12.98 5.76 14.38
CA LYS A 203 14.10 5.71 15.34
C LYS A 203 15.44 5.44 14.64
N LYS A 204 15.45 4.50 13.68
CA LYS A 204 16.66 4.19 12.88
C LYS A 204 17.13 5.38 12.02
N LEU A 205 16.21 6.19 11.49
CA LEU A 205 16.59 7.37 10.71
C LEU A 205 17.37 8.36 11.56
N PHE A 206 16.94 8.62 12.82
CA PHE A 206 17.65 9.49 13.76
C PHE A 206 19.00 8.89 14.17
N ILE A 207 19.07 7.62 14.51
CA ILE A 207 20.30 6.96 14.93
C ILE A 207 21.36 6.96 13.81
N ASN A 208 20.93 6.91 12.54
CA ASN A 208 21.81 6.88 11.38
C ASN A 208 22.10 8.26 10.77
N ASP A 209 21.67 9.36 11.39
CA ASP A 209 21.77 10.73 10.85
C ASP A 209 21.19 10.86 9.42
N ASP A 210 20.11 10.11 9.12
CA ASP A 210 19.47 10.17 7.82
C ASP A 210 18.81 11.54 7.63
N PRO A 211 19.01 12.24 6.50
CA PRO A 211 18.40 13.55 6.26
C PRO A 211 16.86 13.58 6.42
N ARG A 212 16.20 12.45 6.23
CA ARG A 212 14.75 12.33 6.44
C ARG A 212 14.33 12.51 7.89
N ALA A 213 15.20 12.23 8.86
CA ALA A 213 14.93 12.51 10.28
C ALA A 213 14.68 14.00 10.53
N GLN A 214 15.51 14.88 9.93
CA GLN A 214 15.31 16.32 10.04
C GLN A 214 14.03 16.78 9.33
N MET A 215 13.71 16.20 8.16
CA MET A 215 12.45 16.49 7.47
C MET A 215 11.25 16.12 8.32
N LEU A 216 11.24 14.92 8.94
CA LEU A 216 10.19 14.49 9.85
C LEU A 216 10.06 15.43 11.05
N SER A 217 11.19 15.86 11.64
CA SER A 217 11.20 16.83 12.75
C SER A 217 10.61 18.19 12.36
N GLN A 218 10.66 18.57 11.09
CA GLN A 218 9.98 19.78 10.62
C GLN A 218 8.49 19.51 10.35
N LEU A 219 8.15 18.40 9.72
CA LEU A 219 6.77 18.07 9.38
C LEU A 219 5.88 17.90 10.60
N ILE A 220 6.38 17.30 11.69
CA ILE A 220 5.59 17.10 12.90
C ILE A 220 5.15 18.41 13.56
N LYS A 221 5.93 19.49 13.41
CA LYS A 221 5.57 20.84 13.91
C LYS A 221 4.31 21.40 13.25
N TYR A 222 4.01 20.96 12.04
CA TYR A 222 2.78 21.35 11.33
C TYR A 222 1.61 20.43 11.66
N ALA A 223 1.89 19.17 12.02
CA ALA A 223 0.87 18.21 12.36
C ALA A 223 0.32 18.42 13.79
N ASP A 224 1.16 18.89 14.71
CA ASP A 224 0.79 19.14 16.10
C ASP A 224 1.28 20.53 16.55
N ILE A 225 0.33 21.40 16.92
CA ILE A 225 0.60 22.80 17.28
C ILE A 225 1.47 22.92 18.54
N GLY A 226 1.50 21.90 19.38
CA GLY A 226 2.26 21.90 20.65
C GLY A 226 3.73 21.52 20.48
N ILE A 227 4.08 20.80 19.40
CA ILE A 227 5.40 20.23 19.20
C ILE A 227 6.28 21.18 18.38
N ASP A 228 7.52 21.39 18.83
CA ASP A 228 8.53 22.19 18.10
C ASP A 228 9.88 21.48 17.94
N GLY A 229 10.00 20.24 18.40
CA GLY A 229 11.18 19.40 18.20
C GLY A 229 10.89 17.91 18.38
N MET A 230 11.75 17.10 17.81
CA MET A 230 11.74 15.65 17.96
C MET A 230 13.18 15.12 18.00
N ASP A 231 13.42 14.13 18.84
CA ASP A 231 14.73 13.52 19.06
C ASP A 231 14.55 12.03 19.41
N VAL A 232 15.63 11.26 19.32
CA VAL A 232 15.69 9.86 19.75
C VAL A 232 16.69 9.74 20.87
N ARG A 233 16.25 9.25 22.03
CA ARG A 233 17.07 9.06 23.22
C ARG A 233 17.01 7.60 23.68
N GLN A 234 18.00 7.23 24.48
CA GLN A 234 18.01 5.92 25.09
C GLN A 234 16.85 5.76 26.07
N ALA A 235 16.15 4.62 25.98
CA ALA A 235 15.08 4.29 26.92
C ALA A 235 15.65 4.02 28.33
N GLU A 236 14.97 4.53 29.37
CA GLU A 236 15.36 4.27 30.76
C GLU A 236 15.28 2.77 31.07
N GLY A 237 16.29 2.24 31.75
CA GLY A 237 16.32 0.84 32.25
C GLY A 237 17.14 -0.15 31.42
N PHE A 238 17.82 0.24 30.36
CA PHE A 238 18.76 -0.62 29.66
C PHE A 238 20.17 -0.47 30.27
N PRO A 239 20.74 -1.51 30.93
CA PRO A 239 22.07 -1.41 31.51
C PRO A 239 23.14 -1.46 30.42
N GLY A 240 23.93 -0.38 30.32
CA GLY A 240 25.14 -0.40 29.50
C GLY A 240 25.58 0.91 28.86
N LEU A 241 24.76 1.96 28.87
CA LEU A 241 25.14 3.29 28.38
C LEU A 241 24.78 4.32 29.44
N LYS A 242 25.80 5.00 29.97
CA LYS A 242 25.67 5.99 31.02
C LYS A 242 25.02 7.29 30.52
N ASP A 243 24.26 7.91 31.43
CA ASP A 243 23.62 9.23 31.37
C ASP A 243 24.34 10.26 30.49
N SER A 244 23.99 10.33 29.21
CA SER A 244 24.31 11.46 28.34
C SER A 244 23.30 11.52 27.21
N PRO A 245 22.82 12.71 26.80
CA PRO A 245 22.13 12.84 25.54
C PRO A 245 23.07 12.36 24.44
N ILE A 246 22.63 11.37 23.66
CA ILE A 246 23.47 10.75 22.63
C ILE A 246 23.67 11.76 21.51
N GLY A 247 24.87 12.32 21.41
CA GLY A 247 25.33 12.98 20.21
C GLY A 247 25.70 11.92 19.14
N PRO A 248 25.80 12.29 17.87
CA PRO A 248 26.24 11.41 16.78
C PRO A 248 27.55 10.67 17.08
N ASP A 249 28.40 11.23 17.95
CA ASP A 249 29.70 10.69 18.32
C ASP A 249 29.64 9.62 19.43
N ASP A 250 28.53 9.50 20.15
CA ASP A 250 28.37 8.60 21.29
C ASP A 250 27.91 7.19 20.89
N ILE A 251 27.54 6.98 19.61
CA ILE A 251 27.24 5.65 19.07
C ILE A 251 28.58 4.97 18.75
N PRO A 252 28.93 3.85 19.40
CA PRO A 252 30.17 3.15 19.13
C PRO A 252 30.34 2.90 17.63
N LYS A 253 31.49 3.27 17.04
CA LYS A 253 31.80 3.06 15.62
C LYS A 253 31.63 1.58 15.20
N GLU A 254 31.79 0.66 16.14
CA GLU A 254 31.55 -0.77 15.94
C GLU A 254 30.08 -1.14 15.82
N ALA A 255 29.17 -0.35 16.42
CA ALA A 255 27.72 -0.51 16.25
C ALA A 255 27.22 0.08 14.93
N ARG A 256 27.92 1.10 14.39
CA ARG A 256 27.65 1.68 13.06
C ARG A 256 28.02 0.70 11.92
N ASN A 257 28.99 -0.21 12.12
CA ASN A 257 29.55 -1.08 11.09
C ASN A 257 29.11 -2.54 11.17
N LYS A 258 28.48 -2.99 12.25
CA LYS A 258 27.86 -4.32 12.29
C LYS A 258 26.46 -4.19 11.75
N LYS A 259 26.16 -4.96 10.68
CA LYS A 259 24.79 -5.19 10.22
C LYS A 259 23.91 -5.42 11.45
N ALA A 260 23.13 -4.40 11.80
CA ALA A 260 22.31 -4.36 13.02
C ALA A 260 21.07 -5.26 12.93
N ASP A 261 21.15 -6.36 12.15
CA ASP A 261 20.03 -7.24 11.87
C ASP A 261 19.63 -8.14 13.03
N ASN A 262 20.38 -8.13 14.16
CA ASN A 262 20.15 -9.06 15.27
C ASN A 262 20.02 -8.43 16.66
N ILE A 263 20.03 -7.10 16.78
CA ILE A 263 19.73 -6.43 18.06
C ILE A 263 18.44 -5.66 17.86
N ASN A 264 17.45 -5.93 18.71
CA ASN A 264 16.15 -5.25 18.66
C ASN A 264 16.31 -3.82 19.22
N TRP A 265 16.98 -2.95 18.46
CA TRP A 265 17.29 -1.55 18.80
C TRP A 265 16.05 -0.74 19.13
N SER A 266 14.87 -1.17 18.67
CA SER A 266 13.61 -0.48 18.94
C SER A 266 13.26 -0.40 20.41
N PHE A 267 13.77 -1.31 21.24
CA PHE A 267 13.56 -1.30 22.69
C PHE A 267 14.64 -0.51 23.45
N ALA A 268 15.81 -0.28 22.87
CA ALA A 268 16.89 0.44 23.52
C ALA A 268 16.79 1.96 23.37
N TYR A 269 15.96 2.43 22.44
CA TYR A 269 15.80 3.85 22.13
C TYR A 269 14.31 4.20 22.04
N ASP A 270 13.97 5.42 22.44
CA ASP A 270 12.61 5.94 22.29
C ASP A 270 12.59 7.32 21.61
N LEU A 271 11.43 7.64 21.02
CA LEU A 271 11.15 8.95 20.42
C LEU A 271 10.74 9.90 21.53
N PHE A 272 11.33 11.09 21.54
CA PHE A 272 11.00 12.19 22.41
C PHE A 272 10.54 13.38 21.59
N PHE A 273 9.52 14.06 22.09
CA PHE A 273 8.93 15.24 21.48
C PHE A 273 9.11 16.44 22.40
N HIS A 274 9.55 17.53 21.84
CA HIS A 274 9.69 18.78 22.57
C HIS A 274 8.41 19.60 22.46
N HIS A 275 7.74 19.81 23.57
CA HIS A 275 6.53 20.60 23.66
C HIS A 275 6.79 22.00 24.14
N LYS A 276 6.13 22.97 23.50
CA LYS A 276 6.09 24.36 23.99
C LYS A 276 5.38 24.40 25.33
N GLY A 277 6.00 25.04 26.29
CA GLY A 277 5.46 25.17 27.63
C GLY A 277 5.97 26.43 28.33
N SER A 278 5.89 26.48 29.67
CA SER A 278 6.53 27.57 30.43
C SER A 278 8.05 27.43 30.37
N GLY A 279 8.75 28.53 30.08
CA GLY A 279 10.21 28.53 29.91
C GLY A 279 10.65 27.92 28.59
N ASP A 280 11.67 27.05 28.63
CA ASP A 280 12.27 26.42 27.45
C ASP A 280 11.48 25.21 26.90
N GLY A 281 10.28 24.92 27.46
CA GLY A 281 9.47 23.77 27.07
C GLY A 281 9.89 22.46 27.77
N PHE A 282 9.28 21.34 27.35
CA PHE A 282 9.46 20.02 27.98
C PHE A 282 9.59 18.93 26.94
N TRP A 283 10.48 17.97 27.20
CA TRP A 283 10.62 16.76 26.41
C TRP A 283 9.74 15.66 27.03
N LEU A 284 8.84 15.10 26.20
CA LEU A 284 7.98 13.96 26.55
C LEU A 284 8.33 12.77 25.66
N ASP A 285 8.30 11.56 26.19
CA ASP A 285 8.49 10.34 25.41
C ASP A 285 7.24 9.99 24.57
N SER A 286 7.40 9.06 23.64
CA SER A 286 6.33 8.66 22.73
C SER A 286 5.11 8.04 23.42
N ALA A 287 5.23 7.55 24.66
CA ALA A 287 4.09 6.99 25.42
C ALA A 287 3.10 8.08 25.86
N HIS A 288 3.58 9.31 26.02
CA HIS A 288 2.77 10.47 26.40
C HIS A 288 2.15 11.20 25.19
N GLU A 289 2.47 10.78 23.96
CA GLU A 289 1.92 11.39 22.76
C GLU A 289 0.56 10.80 22.36
N SER A 290 -0.24 11.63 21.69
CA SER A 290 -1.50 11.18 21.12
C SER A 290 -1.29 10.14 20.00
N GLU A 291 -2.25 9.22 19.84
CA GLU A 291 -2.21 8.27 18.73
C GLU A 291 -2.23 8.99 17.37
N GLY A 292 -2.95 10.11 17.26
CA GLY A 292 -2.99 10.94 16.05
C GLY A 292 -1.64 11.53 15.70
N THR A 293 -0.88 12.06 16.67
CA THR A 293 0.48 12.60 16.47
C THR A 293 1.44 11.52 15.98
N LYS A 294 1.40 10.35 16.62
CA LYS A 294 2.22 9.20 16.23
C LYS A 294 1.86 8.66 14.85
N ALA A 295 0.58 8.59 14.52
CA ALA A 295 0.10 8.19 13.20
C ALA A 295 0.52 9.17 12.11
N ALA A 296 0.37 10.49 12.34
CA ALA A 296 0.83 11.51 11.41
C ALA A 296 2.33 11.37 11.13
N LEU A 297 3.13 11.15 12.18
CA LEU A 297 4.58 10.94 12.04
C LEU A 297 4.90 9.71 11.18
N ALA A 298 4.20 8.60 11.42
CA ALA A 298 4.37 7.38 10.65
C ALA A 298 3.99 7.58 9.17
N PHE A 299 2.86 8.23 8.88
CA PHE A 299 2.46 8.54 7.51
C PHE A 299 3.45 9.47 6.81
N PHE A 300 3.97 10.50 7.47
CA PHE A 300 5.01 11.35 6.89
C PHE A 300 6.29 10.58 6.58
N SER A 301 6.70 9.64 7.44
CA SER A 301 7.84 8.77 7.17
C SER A 301 7.65 7.92 5.92
N VAL A 302 6.47 7.31 5.79
CA VAL A 302 6.08 6.51 4.62
C VAL A 302 6.07 7.38 3.36
N ALA A 303 5.47 8.58 3.42
CA ALA A 303 5.45 9.52 2.29
C ALA A 303 6.86 9.90 1.85
N LEU A 304 7.74 10.33 2.77
CA LEU A 304 9.12 10.71 2.46
C LEU A 304 9.91 9.57 1.81
N ARG A 305 9.72 8.33 2.31
CA ARG A 305 10.32 7.14 1.71
C ARG A 305 9.85 6.93 0.27
N SER A 306 8.55 6.98 0.05
CA SER A 306 7.95 6.77 -1.26
C SER A 306 8.30 7.86 -2.25
N LEU A 307 8.20 9.13 -1.87
CA LEU A 307 8.56 10.28 -2.71
C LEU A 307 10.05 10.26 -3.08
N SER A 308 10.92 9.82 -2.16
CA SER A 308 12.36 9.72 -2.42
C SER A 308 12.76 8.56 -3.32
N SER A 309 11.98 7.48 -3.37
CA SER A 309 12.26 6.29 -4.20
C SER A 309 11.45 6.24 -5.50
N GLY A 310 10.30 6.91 -5.58
CA GLY A 310 9.33 6.77 -6.67
C GLY A 310 8.46 5.50 -6.53
N ALA A 311 8.31 5.00 -5.31
CA ALA A 311 7.57 3.77 -5.00
C ALA A 311 6.05 3.98 -5.02
N THR A 312 5.31 2.87 -5.05
CA THR A 312 3.85 2.83 -4.87
C THR A 312 3.54 2.55 -3.40
N THR A 313 2.81 3.44 -2.78
CA THR A 313 2.32 3.31 -1.40
C THR A 313 0.85 2.96 -1.41
N VAL A 314 0.48 1.94 -0.67
CA VAL A 314 -0.89 1.46 -0.49
C VAL A 314 -1.26 1.66 0.98
N ILE A 315 -2.33 2.42 1.27
CA ILE A 315 -2.73 2.73 2.65
C ILE A 315 -4.20 2.39 2.85
N ASP A 316 -4.49 1.55 3.83
CA ASP A 316 -5.87 1.29 4.23
C ASP A 316 -6.31 2.31 5.29
N GLU A 317 -7.53 2.86 5.14
CA GLU A 317 -8.15 3.82 6.05
C GLU A 317 -7.26 5.04 6.40
N LEU A 318 -6.72 5.69 5.37
CA LEU A 318 -5.81 6.84 5.54
C LEU A 318 -6.40 7.97 6.41
N ASP A 319 -7.73 8.10 6.43
CA ASP A 319 -8.46 9.10 7.23
C ASP A 319 -8.66 8.71 8.70
N SER A 320 -8.38 7.48 9.11
CA SER A 320 -8.69 6.98 10.45
C SER A 320 -7.97 7.72 11.58
N SER A 321 -6.82 8.33 11.30
CA SER A 321 -5.95 8.95 12.31
C SER A 321 -5.48 10.36 11.95
N LEU A 322 -5.84 10.90 10.79
CA LEU A 322 -5.42 12.22 10.34
C LEU A 322 -6.59 13.21 10.38
N HIS A 323 -6.33 14.42 10.89
CA HIS A 323 -7.27 15.52 10.71
C HIS A 323 -7.50 15.78 9.20
N PRO A 324 -8.71 16.08 8.71
CA PRO A 324 -8.99 16.27 7.28
C PRO A 324 -8.04 17.25 6.57
N THR A 325 -7.60 18.31 7.24
CA THR A 325 -6.61 19.25 6.67
C THR A 325 -5.27 18.57 6.39
N LEU A 326 -4.76 17.77 7.34
CA LEU A 326 -3.50 17.03 7.18
C LEU A 326 -3.63 15.94 6.12
N LEU A 327 -4.79 15.27 6.05
CA LEU A 327 -5.08 14.28 5.02
C LEU A 327 -5.02 14.91 3.62
N ARG A 328 -5.61 16.09 3.43
CA ARG A 328 -5.54 16.85 2.17
C ARG A 328 -4.12 17.18 1.78
N ASP A 329 -3.32 17.71 2.72
CA ASP A 329 -1.91 18.05 2.50
C ASP A 329 -1.09 16.80 2.18
N PHE A 330 -1.32 15.69 2.89
CA PHE A 330 -0.68 14.41 2.63
C PHE A 330 -0.92 13.90 1.21
N VAL A 331 -2.17 13.88 0.77
CA VAL A 331 -2.55 13.46 -0.59
C VAL A 331 -1.93 14.38 -1.63
N SER A 332 -1.89 15.71 -1.38
CA SER A 332 -1.31 16.71 -2.26
C SER A 332 0.19 16.49 -2.49
N LEU A 333 0.94 15.92 -1.51
CA LEU A 333 2.36 15.60 -1.68
C LEU A 333 2.60 14.65 -2.87
N PHE A 334 1.70 13.72 -3.12
CA PHE A 334 1.81 12.77 -4.23
C PHE A 334 1.28 13.34 -5.55
N ALA A 335 0.30 14.22 -5.48
CA ALA A 335 -0.33 14.82 -6.66
C ALA A 335 0.54 15.91 -7.31
N ASP A 336 1.28 16.69 -6.51
CA ASP A 336 2.08 17.82 -6.96
C ASP A 336 3.44 17.38 -7.53
N PRO A 337 3.75 17.69 -8.81
CA PRO A 337 5.04 17.37 -9.40
C PRO A 337 6.26 18.00 -8.69
N SER A 338 6.08 19.11 -7.99
CA SER A 338 7.16 19.77 -7.25
C SER A 338 7.62 18.99 -6.02
N THR A 339 6.70 18.31 -5.35
CA THR A 339 6.98 17.44 -4.20
C THR A 339 7.22 16.00 -4.61
N ASN A 340 6.72 15.58 -5.77
CA ASN A 340 6.80 14.22 -6.31
C ASN A 340 7.51 14.15 -7.68
N PRO A 341 8.76 14.60 -7.80
CA PRO A 341 9.48 14.59 -9.09
C PRO A 341 9.82 13.18 -9.59
N ARG A 342 9.83 12.17 -8.70
CA ARG A 342 10.14 10.77 -9.06
C ARG A 342 8.91 9.95 -9.41
N GLY A 343 7.72 10.53 -9.26
CA GLY A 343 6.48 9.89 -9.64
C GLY A 343 6.06 8.74 -8.73
N ALA A 344 6.26 8.88 -7.43
CA ALA A 344 5.67 7.99 -6.45
C ALA A 344 4.14 7.93 -6.62
N GLN A 345 3.55 6.79 -6.31
CA GLN A 345 2.12 6.57 -6.41
C GLN A 345 1.51 6.33 -5.03
N LEU A 346 0.29 6.83 -4.83
CA LEU A 346 -0.50 6.61 -3.63
C LEU A 346 -1.84 5.96 -4.01
N ILE A 347 -2.11 4.80 -3.45
CA ILE A 347 -3.42 4.13 -3.49
C ILE A 347 -3.91 4.06 -2.06
N PHE A 348 -5.10 4.53 -1.78
CA PHE A 348 -5.60 4.50 -0.40
C PHE A 348 -7.11 4.30 -0.33
N SER A 349 -7.57 3.64 0.72
CA SER A 349 -8.98 3.64 1.08
C SER A 349 -9.29 4.80 2.03
N THR A 350 -10.50 5.33 1.94
CA THR A 350 -10.96 6.41 2.81
C THR A 350 -12.48 6.49 2.86
N HIS A 351 -13.00 7.06 3.95
CA HIS A 351 -14.39 7.50 4.11
C HIS A 351 -14.54 9.02 4.03
N ASP A 352 -13.45 9.77 3.96
CA ASP A 352 -13.48 11.24 3.94
C ASP A 352 -13.87 11.77 2.55
N VAL A 353 -15.12 12.20 2.44
CA VAL A 353 -15.67 12.80 1.23
C VAL A 353 -15.14 14.22 0.95
N THR A 354 -14.45 14.85 1.90
CA THR A 354 -13.94 16.21 1.73
C THR A 354 -12.86 16.29 0.65
N LEU A 355 -12.16 15.20 0.38
CA LEU A 355 -11.14 15.12 -0.67
C LEU A 355 -11.74 15.28 -2.08
N MET A 356 -12.96 14.82 -2.30
CA MET A 356 -13.67 14.89 -3.59
C MET A 356 -14.82 15.92 -3.60
N THR A 357 -14.82 16.84 -2.62
CA THR A 357 -15.86 17.85 -2.47
C THR A 357 -15.25 19.25 -2.61
N ARG A 358 -15.83 20.07 -3.48
CA ARG A 358 -15.55 21.51 -3.50
C ARG A 358 -16.23 22.18 -2.32
N THR A 359 -15.45 22.64 -1.37
CA THR A 359 -15.92 23.50 -0.29
C THR A 359 -15.21 24.85 -0.40
N SER A 360 -15.93 25.93 -0.69
CA SER A 360 -15.34 27.27 -0.68
C SER A 360 -14.77 27.60 0.72
N PRO A 361 -13.52 28.06 0.84
CA PRO A 361 -12.56 28.43 -0.22
C PRO A 361 -11.64 27.29 -0.70
N MET A 362 -11.86 26.04 -0.29
CA MET A 362 -11.00 24.89 -0.64
C MET A 362 -11.40 24.27 -1.97
N GLU A 363 -10.44 24.06 -2.85
CA GLU A 363 -10.60 23.30 -4.09
C GLU A 363 -10.63 21.78 -3.85
N GLU A 364 -11.14 21.01 -4.80
CA GLU A 364 -11.04 19.55 -4.80
C GLU A 364 -9.56 19.15 -4.79
N VAL A 365 -9.18 18.17 -3.95
CA VAL A 365 -7.82 17.61 -3.94
C VAL A 365 -7.70 16.48 -4.97
N LEU A 366 -8.78 15.73 -5.15
CA LEU A 366 -8.84 14.60 -6.07
C LEU A 366 -9.52 15.00 -7.37
N GLU A 367 -8.88 14.69 -8.48
CA GLU A 367 -9.50 14.70 -9.80
C GLU A 367 -10.38 13.45 -9.97
N ARG A 368 -11.29 13.49 -10.93
CA ARG A 368 -12.30 12.43 -11.12
C ARG A 368 -11.72 11.08 -11.53
N ASP A 369 -10.64 11.10 -12.29
CA ASP A 369 -9.90 9.91 -12.69
C ASP A 369 -9.03 9.31 -11.56
N GLN A 370 -9.01 9.97 -10.40
CA GLN A 370 -8.36 9.51 -9.17
C GLN A 370 -9.33 8.83 -8.21
N VAL A 371 -10.63 8.85 -8.48
CA VAL A 371 -11.67 8.35 -7.58
C VAL A 371 -12.22 7.03 -8.10
N TRP A 372 -12.23 6.04 -7.22
CA TRP A 372 -12.74 4.70 -7.46
C TRP A 372 -13.76 4.34 -6.39
N PHE A 373 -14.79 3.61 -6.78
CA PHE A 373 -15.81 3.10 -5.88
C PHE A 373 -15.76 1.59 -5.80
N ILE A 374 -16.08 1.03 -4.63
CA ILE A 374 -16.30 -0.40 -4.47
C ILE A 374 -17.70 -0.60 -3.91
N GLU A 375 -18.50 -1.40 -4.60
CA GLU A 375 -19.78 -1.87 -4.15
C GLU A 375 -19.78 -3.42 -4.01
N LYS A 376 -20.76 -3.93 -3.29
CA LYS A 376 -20.97 -5.36 -3.12
C LYS A 376 -22.38 -5.70 -3.60
N ASP A 377 -22.48 -6.71 -4.44
CA ASP A 377 -23.76 -7.20 -4.95
C ASP A 377 -24.54 -8.05 -3.93
N SER A 378 -25.72 -8.49 -4.30
CA SER A 378 -26.58 -9.33 -3.45
C SER A 378 -26.02 -10.73 -3.19
N GLU A 379 -25.05 -11.19 -3.97
CA GLU A 379 -24.35 -12.47 -3.81
C GLU A 379 -23.07 -12.34 -2.99
N GLY A 380 -22.76 -11.11 -2.53
CA GLY A 380 -21.59 -10.80 -1.73
C GLY A 380 -20.30 -10.61 -2.54
N ALA A 381 -20.38 -10.53 -3.87
CA ALA A 381 -19.26 -10.23 -4.72
C ALA A 381 -19.00 -8.72 -4.80
N SER A 382 -17.75 -8.32 -4.64
CA SER A 382 -17.31 -6.93 -4.75
C SER A 382 -16.98 -6.57 -6.20
N GLN A 383 -17.27 -5.32 -6.57
CA GLN A 383 -16.94 -4.75 -7.88
C GLN A 383 -16.24 -3.42 -7.69
N LEU A 384 -15.13 -3.20 -8.42
CA LEU A 384 -14.38 -1.95 -8.47
C LEU A 384 -14.83 -1.15 -9.69
N ILE A 385 -15.21 0.12 -9.48
CA ILE A 385 -15.82 0.98 -10.51
C ILE A 385 -15.11 2.33 -10.49
N ALA A 386 -14.60 2.78 -11.64
CA ALA A 386 -14.03 4.11 -11.76
C ALA A 386 -15.14 5.18 -11.69
N ALA A 387 -14.93 6.27 -10.96
CA ALA A 387 -15.92 7.37 -10.91
C ALA A 387 -16.26 7.92 -12.31
N MET A 388 -15.31 7.83 -13.24
CA MET A 388 -15.49 8.26 -14.62
C MET A 388 -16.48 7.39 -15.42
N GLU A 389 -16.76 6.15 -15.02
CA GLU A 389 -17.76 5.28 -15.65
C GLU A 389 -19.18 5.84 -15.49
N TYR A 390 -19.43 6.60 -14.44
CA TYR A 390 -20.69 7.32 -14.23
C TYR A 390 -20.81 8.61 -15.06
N SER A 391 -19.77 8.95 -15.85
CA SER A 391 -19.73 10.15 -16.70
C SER A 391 -20.12 11.45 -15.97
N PRO A 392 -19.56 11.76 -14.80
CA PRO A 392 -19.95 12.90 -13.99
C PRO A 392 -19.68 14.22 -14.73
N ARG A 393 -20.61 15.18 -14.65
CA ARG A 393 -20.48 16.50 -15.30
C ARG A 393 -19.38 17.33 -14.62
N ALA A 394 -18.74 18.23 -15.39
CA ALA A 394 -17.60 19.02 -14.90
C ALA A 394 -17.87 19.87 -13.63
N ASN A 395 -19.11 20.28 -13.40
CA ASN A 395 -19.53 21.05 -12.23
C ASN A 395 -20.23 20.22 -11.14
N GLU A 396 -20.26 18.90 -11.30
CA GLU A 396 -20.93 17.98 -10.37
C GLU A 396 -20.06 17.75 -9.14
N ASN A 397 -20.67 17.81 -7.95
CA ASN A 397 -19.97 17.54 -6.69
C ASN A 397 -20.00 16.04 -6.40
N LEU A 398 -18.86 15.37 -6.60
CA LEU A 398 -18.72 13.93 -6.42
C LEU A 398 -19.04 13.49 -4.98
N GLY A 399 -18.52 14.19 -3.98
CA GLY A 399 -18.74 13.86 -2.57
C GLY A 399 -20.20 13.93 -2.17
N ARG A 400 -20.91 14.98 -2.60
CA ARG A 400 -22.35 15.10 -2.36
C ARG A 400 -23.13 13.96 -3.00
N ASN A 401 -22.81 13.62 -4.24
CA ASN A 401 -23.51 12.56 -4.96
C ASN A 401 -23.22 11.19 -4.36
N TYR A 402 -22.00 10.94 -3.96
CA TYR A 402 -21.63 9.73 -3.22
C TYR A 402 -22.46 9.61 -1.94
N MET A 403 -22.54 10.66 -1.12
CA MET A 403 -23.33 10.68 0.12
C MET A 403 -24.84 10.48 -0.09
N ASN A 404 -25.33 10.80 -1.28
CA ASN A 404 -26.73 10.56 -1.68
C ASN A 404 -26.94 9.16 -2.33
N GLY A 405 -25.92 8.30 -2.39
CA GLY A 405 -26.00 6.97 -2.99
C GLY A 405 -26.19 6.97 -4.51
N VAL A 406 -25.73 8.02 -5.20
CA VAL A 406 -25.88 8.15 -6.67
C VAL A 406 -24.96 7.17 -7.41
N TYR A 407 -23.77 6.92 -6.86
CA TYR A 407 -22.75 6.09 -7.51
C TYR A 407 -22.80 4.65 -7.00
N VAL A 408 -22.82 4.47 -5.70
CA VAL A 408 -22.84 3.15 -5.06
C VAL A 408 -23.85 3.14 -3.91
N PRO A 409 -24.49 2.00 -3.62
CA PRO A 409 -25.38 1.88 -2.48
C PRO A 409 -24.64 2.18 -1.16
N LEU A 410 -25.19 3.07 -0.36
CA LEU A 410 -24.70 3.34 0.99
C LEU A 410 -25.58 2.63 2.02
N PRO A 411 -25.04 2.32 3.22
CA PRO A 411 -25.83 1.76 4.30
C PRO A 411 -27.06 2.64 4.60
N ASN A 412 -28.21 2.03 4.74
CA ASN A 412 -29.42 2.75 5.15
C ASN A 412 -29.29 3.17 6.61
N PRO A 413 -29.39 4.47 6.97
CA PRO A 413 -29.21 4.96 8.33
C PRO A 413 -30.40 4.66 9.28
N SER A 414 -31.24 3.68 8.98
CA SER A 414 -32.38 3.30 9.82
C SER A 414 -32.01 2.57 11.14
N PHE A 415 -30.71 2.49 11.46
CA PHE A 415 -30.22 1.85 12.70
C PHE A 415 -30.90 2.40 13.95
N HIS A 416 -31.06 3.73 14.05
CA HIS A 416 -31.76 4.35 15.20
C HIS A 416 -33.24 3.87 15.31
N GLN A 417 -33.94 3.74 14.20
CA GLN A 417 -35.32 3.27 14.18
C GLN A 417 -35.41 1.78 14.58
N LEU A 418 -34.48 0.96 14.10
CA LEU A 418 -34.40 -0.45 14.46
C LEU A 418 -34.14 -0.61 15.97
N VAL A 419 -33.17 0.12 16.54
CA VAL A 419 -32.90 0.07 17.96
C VAL A 419 -34.10 0.52 18.78
N ALA A 420 -34.78 1.61 18.37
CA ALA A 420 -35.99 2.09 19.04
C ALA A 420 -37.12 1.04 19.02
N GLN A 421 -37.24 0.28 17.94
CA GLN A 421 -38.21 -0.83 17.85
C GLN A 421 -37.81 -1.99 18.79
N LEU A 422 -36.57 -2.45 18.73
CA LEU A 422 -36.08 -3.54 19.59
C LEU A 422 -36.19 -3.21 21.08
N MET A 423 -35.93 -1.96 21.48
CA MET A 423 -36.08 -1.52 22.87
C MET A 423 -37.54 -1.51 23.32
N LYS A 424 -38.50 -1.23 22.42
CA LYS A 424 -39.94 -1.35 22.75
C LYS A 424 -40.36 -2.82 22.90
N GLU A 425 -39.95 -3.67 21.95
CA GLU A 425 -40.23 -5.11 21.99
C GLU A 425 -39.60 -5.79 23.23
N GLY A 426 -38.38 -5.36 23.62
CA GLY A 426 -37.71 -5.86 24.85
C GLY A 426 -38.44 -5.41 26.15
N ALA A 427 -38.98 -4.21 26.16
CA ALA A 427 -39.74 -3.73 27.32
C ALA A 427 -41.08 -4.49 27.52
N ASP A 428 -41.66 -5.01 26.45
CA ASP A 428 -42.86 -5.84 26.48
C ASP A 428 -42.60 -7.30 26.96
N LEU A 429 -41.32 -7.73 27.02
CA LEU A 429 -40.89 -9.04 27.51
C LEU A 429 -40.65 -9.08 29.02
N ASP A 430 -40.41 -7.92 29.64
CA ASP A 430 -40.18 -7.76 31.08
C ASP A 430 -41.45 -7.36 31.87
N GLY A 431 -42.60 -7.25 31.24
CA GLY A 431 -43.92 -6.99 31.82
C GLY A 431 -44.78 -8.22 31.86
#